data_918435f2e0c5b2d73c2aaeadbb73a80b
#
_entry.id   918435f2e0c5b2d73c2aaeadbb73a80b
#
_cell.length_a   1.000
_cell.length_b   1.000
_cell.length_c   1.000
_cell.angle_alpha   90.00
_cell.angle_beta   90.00
_cell.angle_gamma   90.00
#
_symmetry.space_group_name_H-M   'P 1'
#
loop_
_entity.id
_entity.type
_entity.pdbx_description
1 polymer ?
#
loop_
_entity_poly.entity_id
_entity_poly.type
_entity_poly.pdbx_seq_one_letter_code
_entity_poly.pdbx_strand_id
1 'polypeptide(L)'
;PLYSSAASDVYKRQAQYRKMLSTLRAKISIIENNLREKDYTFDYSKQPSKAMFKYRKAFMRNDGDRYDAFMSRVAEGTEQLHTGTLTPYEMIKPFFGRGNITDQERKAIDATWKAQEDFTGGENALVVIDGSGSMYGGADPIPATVALSLGIYYAERNTGAFQNHFITFSENPKLVEIKGKDIYEKVRYCHQFNEVANTNIQRVFELILKTAVKNRVPQKDMPAKIFIISDMEFDYCTEDCSLTNFEYAQRLFEEHGYQLPEVVFWNVASRNQQQPVKVNDRGVALVSGCNPRIFSMLKSGVLSPYAFMMDVLGSERYAAIVA
;
A
#
# COMPACT_ATOMS: atom_id res chain seq x y z
N PRO A 1 29.75 25.83 -32.81
CA PRO A 1 30.51 25.86 -31.55
C PRO A 1 29.76 26.44 -30.34
N LEU A 2 28.58 27.07 -30.50
CA LEU A 2 27.83 27.64 -29.34
C LEU A 2 27.31 26.58 -28.36
N TYR A 3 27.13 25.35 -28.80
CA TYR A 3 26.66 24.22 -27.96
C TYR A 3 27.74 23.66 -27.03
N SER A 4 29.03 23.84 -27.35
CA SER A 4 30.12 23.30 -26.52
C SER A 4 30.37 24.11 -25.26
N SER A 5 30.14 25.41 -25.30
CA SER A 5 30.32 26.28 -24.10
C SER A 5 29.18 26.07 -23.09
N ALA A 6 27.95 26.00 -23.54
CA ALA A 6 26.80 25.73 -22.68
C ALA A 6 26.91 24.35 -22.01
N ALA A 7 27.31 23.32 -22.74
CA ALA A 7 27.57 22.00 -22.18
C ALA A 7 28.69 22.03 -21.14
N SER A 8 29.80 22.72 -21.42
CA SER A 8 30.90 22.89 -20.48
C SER A 8 30.45 23.59 -19.17
N ASP A 9 29.59 24.60 -19.27
CA ASP A 9 29.08 25.32 -18.09
C ASP A 9 28.11 24.46 -17.27
N VAL A 10 27.28 23.66 -17.92
CA VAL A 10 26.43 22.67 -17.25
C VAL A 10 27.28 21.66 -16.48
N TYR A 11 28.34 21.11 -17.09
CA TYR A 11 29.25 20.17 -16.43
C TYR A 11 29.98 20.80 -15.24
N LYS A 12 30.46 22.04 -15.38
CA LYS A 12 31.11 22.78 -14.28
C LYS A 12 30.14 23.00 -13.12
N ARG A 13 28.91 23.42 -13.39
CA ARG A 13 27.87 23.62 -12.37
C ARG A 13 27.48 22.29 -11.69
N GLN A 14 27.40 21.21 -12.43
CA GLN A 14 27.18 19.87 -11.84
C GLN A 14 28.33 19.44 -10.92
N ALA A 15 29.58 19.70 -11.30
CA ALA A 15 30.72 19.37 -10.45
C ALA A 15 30.71 20.19 -9.15
N GLN A 16 30.42 21.49 -9.24
CA GLN A 16 30.27 22.37 -8.07
C GLN A 16 29.13 21.92 -7.16
N TYR A 17 27.96 21.56 -7.73
CA TYR A 17 26.83 21.04 -7.01
C TYR A 17 27.16 19.72 -6.27
N ARG A 18 27.81 18.77 -6.95
CA ARG A 18 28.26 17.51 -6.34
C ARG A 18 29.24 17.75 -5.19
N LYS A 19 30.18 18.67 -5.35
CA LYS A 19 31.17 19.06 -4.29
C LYS A 19 30.45 19.66 -3.08
N MET A 20 29.52 20.58 -3.30
CA MET A 20 28.69 21.17 -2.25
C MET A 20 27.88 20.11 -1.52
N LEU A 21 27.18 19.22 -2.26
CA LEU A 21 26.41 18.12 -1.66
C LEU A 21 27.30 17.16 -0.84
N SER A 22 28.50 16.84 -1.33
CA SER A 22 29.44 15.98 -0.59
C SER A 22 29.83 16.61 0.75
N THR A 23 30.12 17.90 0.76
CA THR A 23 30.46 18.65 1.97
C THR A 23 29.29 18.71 2.96
N LEU A 24 28.07 18.96 2.47
CA LEU A 24 26.86 18.98 3.30
C LEU A 24 26.54 17.60 3.88
N ARG A 25 26.64 16.55 3.06
CA ARG A 25 26.40 15.15 3.49
C ARG A 25 27.41 14.71 4.56
N ALA A 26 28.66 15.14 4.47
CA ALA A 26 29.66 14.86 5.52
C ALA A 26 29.26 15.51 6.86
N LYS A 27 28.67 16.72 6.81
CA LYS A 27 28.23 17.44 8.03
C LYS A 27 26.98 16.85 8.68
N ILE A 28 26.04 16.32 7.90
CA ILE A 28 24.78 15.77 8.42
C ILE A 28 24.89 14.30 8.83
N SER A 29 26.07 13.70 8.77
CA SER A 29 26.34 12.31 9.21
C SER A 29 25.35 11.30 8.66
N ILE A 30 25.12 11.32 7.33
CA ILE A 30 24.22 10.39 6.69
C ILE A 30 24.75 8.96 6.79
N ILE A 31 23.85 7.99 6.90
CA ILE A 31 24.17 6.57 7.07
C ILE A 31 25.10 6.01 5.97
N GLU A 32 25.05 6.55 4.75
CA GLU A 32 25.95 6.17 3.66
C GLU A 32 27.43 6.44 3.97
N ASN A 33 27.74 7.45 4.77
CA ASN A 33 29.11 7.70 5.23
C ASN A 33 29.57 6.59 6.18
N ASN A 34 28.73 6.21 7.14
CA ASN A 34 29.01 5.12 8.07
C ASN A 34 29.24 3.81 7.32
N LEU A 35 28.37 3.50 6.34
CA LEU A 35 28.52 2.30 5.52
C LEU A 35 29.82 2.27 4.71
N ARG A 36 30.23 3.43 4.16
CA ARG A 36 31.48 3.56 3.41
C ARG A 36 32.70 3.32 4.30
N GLU A 37 32.65 3.85 5.52
CA GLU A 37 33.73 3.75 6.51
C GLU A 37 33.68 2.45 7.32
N LYS A 38 32.64 1.61 7.07
CA LYS A 38 32.35 0.39 7.82
C LYS A 38 32.19 0.64 9.33
N ASP A 39 31.70 1.83 9.66
CA ASP A 39 31.35 2.19 11.02
C ASP A 39 29.88 1.90 11.29
N TYR A 40 29.59 0.91 12.09
CA TYR A 40 28.25 0.49 12.49
C TYR A 40 27.91 0.89 13.93
N THR A 41 28.58 1.90 14.50
CA THR A 41 28.34 2.35 15.88
C THR A 41 27.07 3.19 16.03
N PHE A 42 26.45 3.63 14.93
CA PHE A 42 25.22 4.41 14.94
C PHE A 42 24.05 3.65 15.55
N ASP A 43 23.06 4.42 16.02
CA ASP A 43 21.82 3.89 16.58
C ASP A 43 20.83 3.58 15.46
N TYR A 44 20.42 2.32 15.34
CA TYR A 44 19.46 1.86 14.33
C TYR A 44 18.07 2.51 14.48
N SER A 45 17.62 2.77 15.74
CA SER A 45 16.31 3.35 16.00
C SER A 45 16.16 4.78 15.47
N LYS A 46 17.26 5.49 15.31
CA LYS A 46 17.28 6.88 14.82
C LYS A 46 17.42 7.01 13.29
N GLN A 47 17.58 5.89 12.61
CA GLN A 47 17.82 5.94 11.17
C GLN A 47 16.52 6.12 10.38
N PRO A 48 16.57 6.83 9.23
CA PRO A 48 15.42 6.97 8.35
C PRO A 48 14.91 5.61 7.84
N SER A 49 13.59 5.42 7.82
CA SER A 49 12.93 4.17 7.42
C SER A 49 13.40 3.61 6.08
N LYS A 50 13.47 4.45 5.04
CA LYS A 50 13.95 4.01 3.70
C LYS A 50 15.42 3.58 3.71
N ALA A 51 16.26 4.24 4.49
CA ALA A 51 17.67 3.86 4.62
C ALA A 51 17.81 2.52 5.35
N MET A 52 17.09 2.32 6.45
CA MET A 52 17.05 1.05 7.18
C MET A 52 16.63 -0.11 6.27
N PHE A 53 15.56 0.07 5.51
CA PHE A 53 15.09 -0.98 4.61
C PHE A 53 16.02 -1.22 3.42
N LYS A 54 16.54 -0.16 2.81
CA LYS A 54 17.45 -0.21 1.65
C LYS A 54 18.75 -0.93 1.97
N TYR A 55 19.35 -0.62 3.13
CA TYR A 55 20.68 -1.12 3.50
C TYR A 55 20.65 -2.36 4.41
N ARG A 56 19.48 -2.95 4.67
CA ARG A 56 19.31 -4.12 5.53
C ARG A 56 20.28 -5.27 5.22
N LYS A 57 20.51 -5.55 3.92
CA LYS A 57 21.47 -6.59 3.50
C LYS A 57 22.93 -6.26 3.86
N ALA A 58 23.28 -4.97 3.88
CA ALA A 58 24.61 -4.54 4.32
C ALA A 58 24.75 -4.68 5.84
N PHE A 59 23.71 -4.37 6.61
CA PHE A 59 23.70 -4.56 8.05
C PHE A 59 23.82 -6.04 8.43
N MET A 60 23.01 -6.92 7.82
CA MET A 60 23.07 -8.36 8.04
C MET A 60 24.46 -8.94 7.76
N ARG A 61 25.13 -8.44 6.72
CA ARG A 61 26.47 -8.95 6.33
C ARG A 61 27.60 -8.42 7.20
N ASN A 62 27.53 -7.18 7.65
CA ASN A 62 28.67 -6.50 8.27
C ASN A 62 28.49 -6.24 9.78
N ASP A 63 27.25 -6.26 10.30
CA ASP A 63 26.89 -6.03 11.70
C ASP A 63 25.70 -6.93 12.11
N GLY A 64 25.75 -8.20 11.68
CA GLY A 64 24.61 -9.12 11.73
C GLY A 64 24.03 -9.29 13.13
N ASP A 65 24.88 -9.59 14.11
CA ASP A 65 24.43 -9.87 15.49
C ASP A 65 23.69 -8.67 16.11
N ARG A 66 24.25 -7.47 15.94
CA ARG A 66 23.65 -6.25 16.49
C ARG A 66 22.37 -5.86 15.76
N TYR A 67 22.36 -6.02 14.43
CA TYR A 67 21.17 -5.78 13.63
C TYR A 67 20.04 -6.78 13.95
N ASP A 68 20.36 -8.07 14.10
CA ASP A 68 19.38 -9.10 14.49
C ASP A 68 18.81 -8.87 15.87
N ALA A 69 19.65 -8.50 16.84
CA ALA A 69 19.21 -8.14 18.19
C ALA A 69 18.26 -6.91 18.16
N PHE A 70 18.58 -5.91 17.33
CA PHE A 70 17.71 -4.75 17.13
C PHE A 70 16.36 -5.16 16.52
N MET A 71 16.37 -5.92 15.42
CA MET A 71 15.13 -6.35 14.74
C MET A 71 14.28 -7.29 15.61
N SER A 72 14.89 -8.08 16.49
CA SER A 72 14.16 -8.89 17.47
C SER A 72 13.42 -8.02 18.49
N ARG A 73 14.08 -6.99 19.02
CA ARG A 73 13.40 -6.02 19.92
C ARG A 73 12.29 -5.24 19.23
N VAL A 74 12.46 -4.91 17.94
CA VAL A 74 11.38 -4.30 17.12
C VAL A 74 10.21 -5.27 17.02
N ALA A 75 10.45 -6.55 16.75
CA ALA A 75 9.40 -7.57 16.66
C ALA A 75 8.66 -7.79 17.99
N GLU A 76 9.35 -7.64 19.11
CA GLU A 76 8.79 -7.69 20.46
C GLU A 76 8.09 -6.40 20.91
N GLY A 77 8.19 -5.32 20.11
CA GLY A 77 7.63 -4.01 20.44
C GLY A 77 8.39 -3.24 21.52
N THR A 78 9.60 -3.68 21.89
CA THR A 78 10.47 -3.03 22.90
C THR A 78 11.42 -2.00 22.30
N GLU A 79 11.50 -1.94 20.97
CA GLU A 79 12.32 -0.97 20.24
C GLU A 79 11.52 -0.35 19.10
N GLN A 80 11.75 0.92 18.80
CA GLN A 80 11.04 1.63 17.75
C GLN A 80 11.80 1.54 16.41
N LEU A 81 11.09 1.19 15.35
CA LEU A 81 11.56 1.28 13.97
C LEU A 81 10.73 2.32 13.21
N HIS A 82 11.37 3.33 12.63
CA HIS A 82 10.68 4.28 11.78
C HIS A 82 10.24 3.63 10.47
N THR A 83 8.95 3.66 10.17
CA THR A 83 8.36 3.10 8.95
C THR A 83 7.58 4.12 8.12
N GLY A 84 7.39 5.34 8.62
CA GLY A 84 6.47 6.34 8.08
C GLY A 84 6.70 6.82 6.64
N THR A 85 7.86 6.51 6.02
CA THR A 85 8.12 6.80 4.60
C THR A 85 8.20 5.55 3.72
N LEU A 86 8.06 4.35 4.32
CA LEU A 86 7.96 3.09 3.58
C LEU A 86 6.51 2.82 3.21
N THR A 87 6.32 2.37 1.99
CA THR A 87 5.02 1.88 1.53
C THR A 87 4.95 0.35 1.64
N PRO A 88 3.76 -0.23 1.84
CA PRO A 88 3.60 -1.68 1.93
C PRO A 88 4.22 -2.43 0.75
N TYR A 89 4.09 -1.91 -0.49
CA TYR A 89 4.64 -2.56 -1.67
C TYR A 89 6.18 -2.60 -1.68
N GLU A 90 6.86 -1.57 -1.16
CA GLU A 90 8.33 -1.56 -1.06
C GLU A 90 8.84 -2.72 -0.20
N MET A 91 8.07 -3.09 0.84
CA MET A 91 8.44 -4.20 1.73
C MET A 91 8.22 -5.56 1.11
N ILE A 92 7.17 -5.76 0.30
CA ILE A 92 6.91 -7.05 -0.33
C ILE A 92 7.59 -7.21 -1.69
N LYS A 93 8.02 -6.12 -2.34
CA LYS A 93 8.73 -6.14 -3.64
C LYS A 93 9.90 -7.14 -3.69
N PRO A 94 10.74 -7.29 -2.64
CA PRO A 94 11.82 -8.28 -2.63
C PRO A 94 11.36 -9.73 -2.86
N PHE A 95 10.12 -10.08 -2.51
CA PHE A 95 9.58 -11.44 -2.64
C PHE A 95 9.29 -11.85 -4.10
N PHE A 96 9.22 -10.88 -5.00
CA PHE A 96 8.99 -11.07 -6.45
C PHE A 96 10.29 -11.00 -7.26
N GLY A 97 11.42 -10.74 -6.60
CA GLY A 97 12.74 -10.70 -7.25
C GLY A 97 13.29 -12.09 -7.57
N ARG A 98 14.33 -12.15 -8.42
CA ARG A 98 15.00 -13.39 -8.82
C ARG A 98 15.94 -13.97 -7.74
N GLY A 99 16.18 -13.25 -6.65
CA GLY A 99 17.10 -13.66 -5.57
C GLY A 99 16.41 -14.50 -4.51
N ASN A 100 17.16 -15.46 -3.90
CA ASN A 100 16.67 -16.13 -2.71
C ASN A 100 16.66 -15.16 -1.53
N ILE A 101 15.57 -15.17 -0.77
CA ILE A 101 15.44 -14.42 0.48
C ILE A 101 15.89 -15.34 1.62
N THR A 102 16.85 -14.89 2.40
CA THR A 102 17.32 -15.65 3.57
C THR A 102 16.30 -15.55 4.71
N ASP A 103 16.34 -16.50 5.65
CA ASP A 103 15.48 -16.48 6.84
C ASP A 103 15.68 -15.22 7.67
N GLN A 104 16.91 -14.73 7.77
CA GLN A 104 17.26 -13.48 8.45
C GLN A 104 16.60 -12.28 7.76
N GLU A 105 16.72 -12.18 6.42
CA GLU A 105 16.08 -11.11 5.65
C GLU A 105 14.55 -11.19 5.78
N ARG A 106 13.98 -12.38 5.74
CA ARG A 106 12.55 -12.63 5.90
C ARG A 106 12.04 -12.14 7.26
N LYS A 107 12.73 -12.47 8.36
CA LYS A 107 12.43 -11.99 9.71
C LYS A 107 12.50 -10.47 9.82
N ALA A 108 13.53 -9.85 9.24
CA ALA A 108 13.68 -8.39 9.27
C ALA A 108 12.59 -7.68 8.48
N ILE A 109 12.17 -8.22 7.32
CA ILE A 109 11.05 -7.66 6.56
C ILE A 109 9.73 -7.82 7.34
N ASP A 110 9.50 -8.96 7.96
CA ASP A 110 8.28 -9.22 8.75
C ASP A 110 8.19 -8.29 9.97
N ALA A 111 9.30 -8.08 10.70
CA ALA A 111 9.35 -7.11 11.79
C ALA A 111 9.09 -5.69 11.31
N THR A 112 9.65 -5.30 10.15
CA THR A 112 9.38 -3.98 9.54
C THR A 112 7.92 -3.83 9.13
N TRP A 113 7.31 -4.88 8.59
CA TRP A 113 5.89 -4.92 8.21
C TRP A 113 4.97 -4.73 9.42
N LYS A 114 5.26 -5.43 10.51
CA LYS A 114 4.50 -5.33 11.76
C LYS A 114 4.65 -3.99 12.45
N ALA A 115 5.81 -3.35 12.31
CA ALA A 115 6.08 -2.02 12.85
C ALA A 115 5.43 -0.87 12.07
N GLN A 116 4.72 -1.14 10.95
CA GLN A 116 4.00 -0.09 10.22
C GLN A 116 2.89 0.53 11.08
N GLU A 117 2.78 1.86 10.96
CA GLU A 117 1.67 2.61 11.55
C GLU A 117 0.33 2.11 11.01
N ASP A 118 -0.69 2.06 11.86
CA ASP A 118 -2.04 1.69 11.47
C ASP A 118 -2.83 2.91 10.99
N PHE A 119 -3.01 3.01 9.69
CA PHE A 119 -3.82 4.04 9.04
C PHE A 119 -5.27 3.62 8.80
N THR A 120 -5.69 2.40 9.18
CA THR A 120 -7.08 1.93 9.00
C THR A 120 -8.00 2.50 10.07
N GLY A 121 -7.41 2.82 11.22
CA GLY A 121 -8.13 3.40 12.35
C GLY A 121 -9.25 2.52 12.90
N GLY A 122 -9.19 1.20 12.69
CA GLY A 122 -10.18 0.24 13.16
C GLY A 122 -11.53 0.32 12.43
N GLU A 123 -11.60 0.92 11.25
CA GLU A 123 -12.81 0.92 10.42
C GLU A 123 -13.03 -0.47 9.81
N ASN A 124 -14.28 -0.96 9.89
CA ASN A 124 -14.66 -2.21 9.24
C ASN A 124 -14.88 -1.96 7.75
N ALA A 125 -13.96 -2.42 6.91
CA ALA A 125 -14.08 -2.36 5.46
C ALA A 125 -13.54 -3.63 4.80
N LEU A 126 -13.83 -3.81 3.53
CA LEU A 126 -13.39 -4.96 2.77
C LEU A 126 -12.61 -4.51 1.54
N VAL A 127 -11.48 -5.16 1.28
CA VAL A 127 -10.63 -4.83 0.14
C VAL A 127 -10.86 -5.82 -0.99
N VAL A 128 -11.00 -5.29 -2.20
CA VAL A 128 -11.09 -6.03 -3.45
C VAL A 128 -9.81 -5.78 -4.23
N ILE A 129 -9.06 -6.85 -4.54
CA ILE A 129 -7.75 -6.76 -5.18
C ILE A 129 -7.88 -7.19 -6.63
N ASP A 130 -7.50 -6.29 -7.54
CA ASP A 130 -7.45 -6.56 -8.96
C ASP A 130 -6.20 -7.37 -9.32
N GLY A 131 -6.42 -8.54 -9.90
CA GLY A 131 -5.39 -9.43 -10.42
C GLY A 131 -5.41 -9.56 -11.95
N SER A 132 -6.08 -8.66 -12.68
CA SER A 132 -6.18 -8.67 -14.13
C SER A 132 -4.82 -8.52 -14.81
N GLY A 133 -4.73 -8.87 -16.11
CA GLY A 133 -3.48 -8.86 -16.85
C GLY A 133 -2.84 -7.47 -16.98
N SER A 134 -3.65 -6.42 -17.06
CA SER A 134 -3.20 -5.01 -17.12
C SER A 134 -2.40 -4.61 -15.89
N MET A 135 -2.74 -5.16 -14.72
CA MET A 135 -2.06 -4.92 -13.44
C MET A 135 -0.59 -5.39 -13.40
N TYR A 136 -0.16 -6.22 -14.35
CA TYR A 136 1.22 -6.73 -14.46
C TYR A 136 2.07 -6.00 -15.49
N GLY A 137 1.52 -4.99 -16.17
CA GLY A 137 2.24 -4.26 -17.21
C GLY A 137 3.30 -3.32 -16.66
N GLY A 138 4.48 -3.41 -17.22
CA GLY A 138 5.70 -2.55 -17.34
C GLY A 138 5.99 -1.37 -16.43
N ALA A 139 5.17 -1.04 -15.43
CA ALA A 139 5.41 0.06 -14.51
C ALA A 139 6.27 -0.38 -13.30
N ASP A 140 7.01 0.54 -12.70
CA ASP A 140 7.62 0.38 -11.39
C ASP A 140 7.09 1.50 -10.47
N PRO A 141 6.27 1.20 -9.48
CA PRO A 141 5.89 -0.12 -8.97
C PRO A 141 4.93 -0.90 -9.89
N ILE A 142 4.99 -2.23 -9.81
CA ILE A 142 4.01 -3.11 -10.49
C ILE A 142 2.65 -2.94 -9.79
N PRO A 143 1.58 -2.55 -10.52
CA PRO A 143 0.27 -2.28 -9.92
C PRO A 143 -0.29 -3.45 -9.10
N ALA A 144 -0.18 -4.68 -9.59
CA ALA A 144 -0.59 -5.89 -8.86
C ALA A 144 0.12 -6.04 -7.51
N THR A 145 1.41 -5.70 -7.43
CA THR A 145 2.17 -5.74 -6.17
C THR A 145 1.68 -4.67 -5.20
N VAL A 146 1.35 -3.48 -5.70
CA VAL A 146 0.77 -2.40 -4.88
C VAL A 146 -0.59 -2.83 -4.34
N ALA A 147 -1.50 -3.31 -5.21
CA ALA A 147 -2.84 -3.74 -4.81
C ALA A 147 -2.79 -4.87 -3.77
N LEU A 148 -1.96 -5.90 -4.01
CA LEU A 148 -1.77 -7.00 -3.07
C LEU A 148 -1.24 -6.51 -1.71
N SER A 149 -0.26 -5.61 -1.71
CA SER A 149 0.34 -5.09 -0.47
C SER A 149 -0.65 -4.27 0.36
N LEU A 150 -1.42 -3.38 -0.29
CA LEU A 150 -2.45 -2.58 0.37
C LEU A 150 -3.60 -3.46 0.87
N GLY A 151 -3.98 -4.48 0.09
CA GLY A 151 -5.02 -5.43 0.47
C GLY A 151 -4.65 -6.23 1.71
N ILE A 152 -3.44 -6.81 1.77
CA ILE A 152 -2.95 -7.52 2.95
C ILE A 152 -2.82 -6.56 4.14
N TYR A 153 -2.25 -5.37 3.92
CA TYR A 153 -2.09 -4.35 4.96
C TYR A 153 -3.41 -4.00 5.63
N TYR A 154 -4.47 -3.77 4.84
CA TYR A 154 -5.78 -3.41 5.37
C TYR A 154 -6.44 -4.62 6.05
N ALA A 155 -6.50 -5.77 5.38
CA ALA A 155 -7.19 -6.95 5.88
C ALA A 155 -6.68 -7.43 7.25
N GLU A 156 -5.36 -7.33 7.50
CA GLU A 156 -4.76 -7.66 8.80
C GLU A 156 -5.17 -6.71 9.93
N ARG A 157 -5.48 -5.45 9.58
CA ARG A 157 -5.84 -4.38 10.54
C ARG A 157 -7.34 -4.13 10.59
N ASN A 158 -8.09 -4.81 9.72
CA ASN A 158 -9.54 -4.72 9.65
C ASN A 158 -10.19 -5.28 10.91
N THR A 159 -11.44 -4.86 11.15
CA THR A 159 -12.30 -5.34 12.26
C THR A 159 -13.59 -5.95 11.70
N GLY A 160 -14.40 -6.58 12.54
CA GLY A 160 -15.69 -7.13 12.14
C GLY A 160 -15.63 -8.51 11.50
N ALA A 161 -16.73 -8.90 10.86
CA ALA A 161 -16.93 -10.25 10.34
C ALA A 161 -15.99 -10.63 9.18
N PHE A 162 -15.44 -9.65 8.48
CA PHE A 162 -14.53 -9.82 7.35
C PHE A 162 -13.06 -9.55 7.70
N GLN A 163 -12.71 -9.54 8.99
CA GLN A 163 -11.33 -9.40 9.42
C GLN A 163 -10.44 -10.46 8.76
N ASN A 164 -9.24 -10.06 8.35
CA ASN A 164 -8.25 -10.94 7.71
C ASN A 164 -8.70 -11.56 6.36
N HIS A 165 -9.68 -10.93 5.69
CA HIS A 165 -10.16 -11.35 4.38
C HIS A 165 -10.00 -10.25 3.34
N PHE A 166 -9.85 -10.68 2.09
CA PHE A 166 -9.98 -9.82 0.91
C PHE A 166 -10.79 -10.54 -0.17
N ILE A 167 -11.25 -9.81 -1.18
CA ILE A 167 -11.93 -10.37 -2.35
C ILE A 167 -11.02 -10.23 -3.58
N THR A 168 -10.95 -11.27 -4.40
CA THR A 168 -10.32 -11.20 -5.73
C THR A 168 -11.26 -10.47 -6.69
N PHE A 169 -10.73 -9.51 -7.46
CA PHE A 169 -11.51 -8.83 -8.49
C PHE A 169 -11.35 -9.57 -9.80
N SER A 170 -12.27 -10.47 -10.09
CA SER A 170 -12.28 -11.33 -11.27
C SER A 170 -13.72 -11.58 -11.74
N GLU A 171 -13.89 -12.30 -12.83
CA GLU A 171 -15.21 -12.75 -13.30
C GLU A 171 -15.91 -13.64 -12.27
N ASN A 172 -15.15 -14.42 -11.49
CA ASN A 172 -15.64 -15.25 -10.41
C ASN A 172 -14.95 -14.88 -9.10
N PRO A 173 -15.34 -13.76 -8.45
CA PRO A 173 -14.68 -13.27 -7.26
C PRO A 173 -14.74 -14.27 -6.11
N LYS A 174 -13.67 -14.35 -5.32
CA LYS A 174 -13.54 -15.23 -4.17
C LYS A 174 -13.25 -14.40 -2.92
N LEU A 175 -13.93 -14.72 -1.82
CA LEU A 175 -13.57 -14.24 -0.51
C LEU A 175 -12.44 -15.12 0.03
N VAL A 176 -11.26 -14.54 0.23
CA VAL A 176 -10.03 -15.23 0.60
C VAL A 176 -9.62 -14.83 2.00
N GLU A 177 -9.50 -15.80 2.90
CA GLU A 177 -8.87 -15.63 4.20
C GLU A 177 -7.35 -15.64 4.04
N ILE A 178 -6.66 -14.63 4.57
CA ILE A 178 -5.19 -14.52 4.51
C ILE A 178 -4.55 -15.56 5.43
N LYS A 179 -3.65 -16.39 4.89
CA LYS A 179 -2.95 -17.44 5.64
C LYS A 179 -1.45 -17.28 5.51
N GLY A 180 -0.74 -17.54 6.62
CA GLY A 180 0.72 -17.48 6.71
C GLY A 180 1.20 -16.99 8.07
N LYS A 181 2.39 -17.43 8.46
CA LYS A 181 3.02 -17.09 9.75
C LYS A 181 3.68 -15.70 9.74
N ASP A 182 4.14 -15.28 8.59
CA ASP A 182 4.79 -14.00 8.35
C ASP A 182 4.34 -13.38 7.01
N ILE A 183 4.76 -12.17 6.74
CA ILE A 183 4.37 -11.45 5.52
C ILE A 183 4.82 -12.17 4.24
N TYR A 184 5.93 -12.90 4.25
CA TYR A 184 6.38 -13.67 3.09
C TYR A 184 5.39 -14.80 2.74
N GLU A 185 4.98 -15.60 3.73
CA GLU A 185 4.00 -16.67 3.52
C GLU A 185 2.63 -16.11 3.10
N LYS A 186 2.19 -15.02 3.74
CA LYS A 186 0.93 -14.35 3.40
C LYS A 186 0.91 -13.87 1.96
N VAL A 187 1.96 -13.19 1.51
CA VAL A 187 2.10 -12.73 0.13
C VAL A 187 2.10 -13.91 -0.84
N ARG A 188 2.88 -14.96 -0.54
CA ARG A 188 2.94 -16.19 -1.36
C ARG A 188 1.58 -16.87 -1.47
N TYR A 189 0.85 -16.95 -0.35
CA TYR A 189 -0.48 -17.53 -0.31
C TYR A 189 -1.49 -16.70 -1.09
N CYS A 190 -1.56 -15.39 -0.84
CA CYS A 190 -2.52 -14.51 -1.50
C CYS A 190 -2.26 -14.38 -3.00
N HIS A 191 -0.99 -14.39 -3.42
CA HIS A 191 -0.62 -14.32 -4.83
C HIS A 191 -1.14 -15.50 -5.67
N GLN A 192 -1.44 -16.64 -5.07
CA GLN A 192 -2.01 -17.80 -5.77
C GLN A 192 -3.45 -17.58 -6.25
N PHE A 193 -4.14 -16.60 -5.70
CA PHE A 193 -5.53 -16.27 -6.05
C PHE A 193 -5.63 -15.18 -7.13
N ASN A 194 -4.51 -14.71 -7.67
CA ASN A 194 -4.51 -13.80 -8.79
C ASN A 194 -4.97 -14.53 -10.06
N GLU A 195 -6.15 -14.19 -10.51
CA GLU A 195 -6.72 -14.69 -11.76
C GLU A 195 -6.61 -13.57 -12.82
N VAL A 196 -5.94 -13.88 -13.94
CA VAL A 196 -5.93 -13.00 -15.11
C VAL A 196 -7.26 -13.22 -15.85
N ALA A 197 -8.31 -12.51 -15.41
CA ALA A 197 -9.67 -12.64 -15.94
C ALA A 197 -10.35 -11.26 -15.97
N ASN A 198 -11.49 -11.19 -16.65
CA ASN A 198 -12.34 -10.01 -16.69
C ASN A 198 -12.83 -9.63 -15.29
N THR A 199 -13.01 -8.34 -15.05
CA THR A 199 -13.42 -7.78 -13.77
C THR A 199 -14.93 -7.53 -13.75
N ASN A 200 -15.64 -8.10 -12.74
CA ASN A 200 -17.09 -7.97 -12.61
C ASN A 200 -17.48 -7.45 -11.22
N ILE A 201 -17.80 -6.17 -11.13
CA ILE A 201 -18.14 -5.51 -9.86
C ILE A 201 -19.47 -5.99 -9.28
N GLN A 202 -20.45 -6.33 -10.13
CA GLN A 202 -21.74 -6.83 -9.68
C GLN A 202 -21.57 -8.12 -8.90
N ARG A 203 -20.76 -9.05 -9.40
CA ARG A 203 -20.48 -10.33 -8.70
C ARG A 203 -19.75 -10.14 -7.38
N VAL A 204 -18.96 -9.07 -7.23
CA VAL A 204 -18.36 -8.72 -5.93
C VAL A 204 -19.46 -8.40 -4.92
N PHE A 205 -20.43 -7.56 -5.28
CA PHE A 205 -21.55 -7.22 -4.40
C PHE A 205 -22.41 -8.45 -4.06
N GLU A 206 -22.72 -9.29 -5.06
CA GLU A 206 -23.46 -10.55 -4.88
C GLU A 206 -22.71 -11.49 -3.91
N LEU A 207 -21.39 -11.62 -4.04
CA LEU A 207 -20.57 -12.45 -3.14
C LEU A 207 -20.62 -11.95 -1.69
N ILE A 208 -20.47 -10.64 -1.48
CA ILE A 208 -20.55 -10.04 -0.14
C ILE A 208 -21.91 -10.32 0.48
N LEU A 209 -22.98 -10.01 -0.24
CA LEU A 209 -24.36 -10.22 0.23
C LEU A 209 -24.65 -11.70 0.51
N LYS A 210 -24.32 -12.58 -0.42
CA LYS A 210 -24.50 -14.04 -0.24
C LYS A 210 -23.76 -14.55 0.99
N THR A 211 -22.55 -14.05 1.23
CA THR A 211 -21.75 -14.42 2.41
C THR A 211 -22.41 -13.91 3.69
N ALA A 212 -22.89 -12.67 3.69
CA ALA A 212 -23.57 -12.07 4.82
C ALA A 212 -24.87 -12.80 5.17
N VAL A 213 -25.72 -13.07 4.19
CA VAL A 213 -27.00 -13.80 4.36
C VAL A 213 -26.75 -15.23 4.86
N LYS A 214 -25.82 -15.96 4.21
CA LYS A 214 -25.48 -17.34 4.60
C LYS A 214 -25.02 -17.45 6.05
N ASN A 215 -24.21 -16.51 6.50
CA ASN A 215 -23.62 -16.51 7.84
C ASN A 215 -24.43 -15.67 8.84
N ARG A 216 -25.57 -15.10 8.43
CA ARG A 216 -26.44 -14.23 9.26
C ARG A 216 -25.65 -13.10 9.91
N VAL A 217 -24.76 -12.46 9.14
CA VAL A 217 -23.94 -11.35 9.62
C VAL A 217 -24.86 -10.18 9.96
N PRO A 218 -24.84 -9.63 11.17
CA PRO A 218 -25.68 -8.48 11.48
C PRO A 218 -25.15 -7.22 10.76
N GLN A 219 -26.03 -6.26 10.45
CA GLN A 219 -25.67 -5.04 9.70
C GLN A 219 -24.49 -4.29 10.33
N LYS A 220 -24.39 -4.25 11.67
CA LYS A 220 -23.29 -3.58 12.39
C LYS A 220 -21.90 -4.20 12.13
N ASP A 221 -21.87 -5.48 11.74
CA ASP A 221 -20.65 -6.24 11.45
C ASP A 221 -20.37 -6.34 9.95
N MET A 222 -21.26 -5.75 9.12
CA MET A 222 -21.03 -5.58 7.69
C MET A 222 -19.95 -4.53 7.45
N PRO A 223 -19.17 -4.65 6.34
CA PRO A 223 -18.22 -3.59 5.99
C PRO A 223 -18.96 -2.28 5.72
N ALA A 224 -18.46 -1.19 6.30
CA ALA A 224 -18.96 0.15 6.00
C ALA A 224 -18.49 0.64 4.64
N LYS A 225 -17.30 0.17 4.20
CA LYS A 225 -16.68 0.53 2.93
C LYS A 225 -16.13 -0.68 2.18
N ILE A 226 -16.08 -0.56 0.87
CA ILE A 226 -15.39 -1.49 -0.03
C ILE A 226 -14.32 -0.72 -0.79
N PHE A 227 -13.06 -1.13 -0.66
CA PHE A 227 -11.94 -0.56 -1.40
C PHE A 227 -11.64 -1.44 -2.62
N ILE A 228 -11.87 -0.94 -3.83
CA ILE A 228 -11.50 -1.63 -5.08
C ILE A 228 -10.18 -1.07 -5.56
N ILE A 229 -9.12 -1.86 -5.41
CA ILE A 229 -7.74 -1.47 -5.75
C ILE A 229 -7.39 -2.05 -7.11
N SER A 230 -7.33 -1.18 -8.14
CA SER A 230 -7.21 -1.54 -9.55
C SER A 230 -6.43 -0.45 -10.32
N ASP A 231 -6.06 -0.71 -11.57
CA ASP A 231 -5.59 0.29 -12.52
C ASP A 231 -6.74 1.03 -13.23
N MET A 232 -8.00 0.74 -12.84
CA MET A 232 -9.24 1.31 -13.37
C MET A 232 -9.50 0.98 -14.84
N GLU A 233 -8.85 -0.03 -15.40
CA GLU A 233 -9.15 -0.55 -16.73
C GLU A 233 -10.20 -1.66 -16.58
N PHE A 234 -11.48 -1.24 -16.45
CA PHE A 234 -12.60 -2.19 -16.37
C PHE A 234 -13.07 -2.55 -17.78
N ASP A 235 -13.32 -3.85 -17.99
CA ASP A 235 -14.01 -4.28 -19.20
C ASP A 235 -15.42 -3.70 -19.22
N TYR A 236 -15.83 -3.19 -20.39
CA TYR A 236 -17.19 -2.71 -20.58
C TYR A 236 -18.16 -3.87 -20.33
N CYS A 237 -18.85 -3.85 -19.20
CA CYS A 237 -19.95 -4.74 -18.96
C CYS A 237 -21.11 -4.31 -19.89
N THR A 238 -21.37 -5.11 -20.92
CA THR A 238 -22.56 -5.23 -21.78
C THR A 238 -23.46 -4.01 -21.96
N GLU A 239 -23.77 -3.74 -23.21
CA GLU A 239 -24.56 -2.62 -23.79
C GLU A 239 -25.96 -2.39 -23.22
N ASP A 240 -26.45 -3.13 -22.25
CA ASP A 240 -27.82 -3.09 -21.73
C ASP A 240 -27.97 -2.61 -20.26
N CYS A 241 -26.98 -1.95 -19.68
CA CYS A 241 -27.09 -1.43 -18.32
C CYS A 241 -27.81 -0.06 -18.26
N SER A 242 -29.11 -0.07 -18.35
CA SER A 242 -29.98 1.10 -18.04
C SER A 242 -29.98 1.47 -16.55
N LEU A 243 -29.57 0.54 -15.68
CA LEU A 243 -29.30 0.77 -14.26
C LEU A 243 -27.79 0.70 -14.06
N THR A 244 -27.24 1.67 -13.34
CA THR A 244 -25.84 1.56 -12.93
C THR A 244 -25.69 0.31 -12.06
N ASN A 245 -24.52 -0.34 -12.11
CA ASN A 245 -24.21 -1.50 -11.25
C ASN A 245 -24.45 -1.20 -9.77
N PHE A 246 -24.40 0.07 -9.38
CA PHE A 246 -24.68 0.56 -8.02
C PHE A 246 -26.15 0.55 -7.65
N GLU A 247 -27.03 1.00 -8.53
CA GLU A 247 -28.49 0.97 -8.29
C GLU A 247 -28.98 -0.45 -8.17
N TYR A 248 -28.45 -1.37 -8.99
CA TYR A 248 -28.73 -2.79 -8.87
C TYR A 248 -28.26 -3.35 -7.52
N ALA A 249 -27.02 -3.08 -7.13
CA ALA A 249 -26.45 -3.52 -5.87
C ALA A 249 -27.25 -2.97 -4.67
N GLN A 250 -27.62 -1.69 -4.72
CA GLN A 250 -28.39 -1.05 -3.66
C GLN A 250 -29.73 -1.77 -3.45
N ARG A 251 -30.48 -2.00 -4.52
CA ARG A 251 -31.76 -2.73 -4.46
C ARG A 251 -31.56 -4.15 -3.90
N LEU A 252 -30.55 -4.86 -4.39
CA LEU A 252 -30.26 -6.23 -3.97
C LEU A 252 -29.95 -6.30 -2.46
N PHE A 253 -29.20 -5.35 -1.92
CA PHE A 253 -28.91 -5.28 -0.49
C PHE A 253 -30.15 -4.94 0.33
N GLU A 254 -30.94 -3.93 -0.11
CA GLU A 254 -32.19 -3.50 0.54
C GLU A 254 -33.22 -4.64 0.61
N GLU A 255 -33.39 -5.44 -0.45
CA GLU A 255 -34.28 -6.62 -0.49
C GLU A 255 -33.93 -7.66 0.56
N HIS A 256 -32.66 -7.74 0.97
CA HIS A 256 -32.20 -8.66 2.01
C HIS A 256 -32.05 -8.00 3.39
N GLY A 257 -32.48 -6.75 3.54
CA GLY A 257 -32.41 -6.00 4.79
C GLY A 257 -31.03 -5.47 5.16
N TYR A 258 -30.12 -5.34 4.17
CA TYR A 258 -28.77 -4.78 4.34
C TYR A 258 -28.66 -3.42 3.67
N GLN A 259 -27.69 -2.64 4.15
CA GLN A 259 -27.25 -1.41 3.49
C GLN A 259 -26.01 -1.70 2.64
N LEU A 260 -26.00 -1.15 1.41
CA LEU A 260 -24.82 -1.25 0.55
C LEU A 260 -23.67 -0.45 1.16
N PRO A 261 -22.46 -1.02 1.30
CA PRO A 261 -21.27 -0.30 1.73
C PRO A 261 -20.90 0.84 0.77
N GLU A 262 -20.26 1.89 1.28
CA GLU A 262 -19.61 2.89 0.43
C GLU A 262 -18.53 2.25 -0.44
N VAL A 263 -18.40 2.67 -1.69
CA VAL A 263 -17.40 2.13 -2.60
C VAL A 263 -16.31 3.15 -2.88
N VAL A 264 -15.07 2.74 -2.67
CA VAL A 264 -13.89 3.55 -2.95
C VAL A 264 -13.10 2.90 -4.06
N PHE A 265 -13.01 3.56 -5.21
CA PHE A 265 -12.12 3.16 -6.28
C PHE A 265 -10.72 3.72 -6.03
N TRP A 266 -9.77 2.81 -5.84
CA TRP A 266 -8.39 3.15 -5.57
C TRP A 266 -7.51 2.83 -6.76
N ASN A 267 -7.14 3.88 -7.50
CA ASN A 267 -6.30 3.78 -8.69
C ASN A 267 -4.82 3.65 -8.30
N VAL A 268 -4.17 2.57 -8.70
CA VAL A 268 -2.74 2.33 -8.45
C VAL A 268 -1.86 2.55 -9.68
N ALA A 269 -2.40 2.60 -10.89
CA ALA A 269 -1.67 2.93 -12.12
C ALA A 269 -2.61 3.07 -13.33
N SER A 270 -3.39 4.13 -13.44
CA SER A 270 -4.20 4.34 -14.65
C SER A 270 -3.33 4.68 -15.85
N ARG A 271 -3.53 3.95 -16.95
CA ARG A 271 -2.94 4.23 -18.26
C ARG A 271 -3.86 5.11 -19.10
N ASN A 272 -5.15 4.96 -18.91
CA ASN A 272 -6.21 5.70 -19.58
C ASN A 272 -6.90 6.62 -18.58
N GLN A 273 -7.44 7.75 -19.04
CA GLN A 273 -8.20 8.67 -18.18
C GLN A 273 -9.64 8.18 -17.97
N GLN A 274 -9.85 6.87 -17.90
CA GLN A 274 -11.17 6.31 -17.65
C GLN A 274 -11.55 6.54 -16.18
N GLN A 275 -12.73 7.09 -15.97
CA GLN A 275 -13.32 7.26 -14.66
C GLN A 275 -14.52 6.30 -14.54
N PRO A 276 -14.48 5.34 -13.60
CA PRO A 276 -15.53 4.33 -13.45
C PRO A 276 -16.85 4.91 -12.93
N VAL A 277 -16.85 6.16 -12.44
CA VAL A 277 -18.00 6.81 -11.83
C VAL A 277 -17.99 8.30 -12.12
N LYS A 278 -19.18 8.94 -12.07
CA LYS A 278 -19.33 10.40 -12.21
C LYS A 278 -19.15 11.08 -10.86
N VAL A 279 -18.72 12.36 -10.88
CA VAL A 279 -18.49 13.20 -9.68
C VAL A 279 -19.71 13.27 -8.74
N ASN A 280 -20.92 13.05 -9.25
CA ASN A 280 -22.17 13.17 -8.51
C ASN A 280 -22.74 11.84 -8.00
N ASP A 281 -22.04 10.71 -8.22
CA ASP A 281 -22.51 9.42 -7.72
C ASP A 281 -22.33 9.37 -6.19
N ARG A 282 -23.45 9.27 -5.47
CA ARG A 282 -23.44 9.23 -4.00
C ARG A 282 -22.85 7.90 -3.49
N GLY A 283 -22.08 7.97 -2.41
CA GLY A 283 -21.48 6.79 -1.78
C GLY A 283 -20.27 6.23 -2.53
N VAL A 284 -19.67 7.02 -3.44
CA VAL A 284 -18.48 6.63 -4.20
C VAL A 284 -17.36 7.65 -4.05
N ALA A 285 -16.15 7.17 -3.84
CA ALA A 285 -14.94 7.99 -3.81
C ALA A 285 -13.89 7.47 -4.79
N LEU A 286 -13.10 8.41 -5.35
CA LEU A 286 -11.96 8.09 -6.23
C LEU A 286 -10.68 8.57 -5.56
N VAL A 287 -9.74 7.67 -5.38
CA VAL A 287 -8.41 7.99 -4.85
C VAL A 287 -7.33 7.34 -5.70
N SER A 288 -6.10 7.87 -5.63
CA SER A 288 -4.97 7.30 -6.36
C SER A 288 -3.68 7.35 -5.56
N GLY A 289 -2.79 6.39 -5.85
CA GLY A 289 -1.48 6.30 -5.24
C GLY A 289 -1.23 4.97 -4.52
N CYS A 290 -0.06 4.85 -3.89
CA CYS A 290 0.38 3.62 -3.23
C CYS A 290 0.64 3.78 -1.72
N ASN A 291 0.27 4.92 -1.14
CA ASN A 291 0.52 5.22 0.26
C ASN A 291 -0.69 4.81 1.13
N PRO A 292 -0.52 3.92 2.13
CA PRO A 292 -1.61 3.46 3.00
C PRO A 292 -2.22 4.61 3.85
N ARG A 293 -1.54 5.74 3.99
CA ARG A 293 -2.09 6.92 4.67
C ARG A 293 -3.40 7.43 4.04
N ILE A 294 -3.66 7.07 2.79
CA ILE A 294 -4.94 7.37 2.12
C ILE A 294 -6.13 6.74 2.89
N PHE A 295 -5.95 5.61 3.57
CA PHE A 295 -7.02 5.02 4.39
C PHE A 295 -7.48 5.97 5.51
N SER A 296 -6.54 6.65 6.19
CA SER A 296 -6.90 7.62 7.24
C SER A 296 -7.66 8.83 6.68
N MET A 297 -7.29 9.28 5.48
CA MET A 297 -8.02 10.35 4.78
C MET A 297 -9.45 9.93 4.44
N LEU A 298 -9.63 8.70 3.94
CA LEU A 298 -10.94 8.16 3.60
C LEU A 298 -11.83 7.97 4.84
N LYS A 299 -11.25 7.62 5.98
CA LYS A 299 -11.96 7.53 7.25
C LYS A 299 -12.45 8.90 7.73
N SER A 300 -11.65 9.94 7.60
CA SER A 300 -12.03 11.29 8.04
C SER A 300 -13.14 11.91 7.20
N GLY A 301 -13.48 11.31 6.03
CA GLY A 301 -14.46 11.85 5.08
C GLY A 301 -14.03 13.13 4.37
N VAL A 302 -12.81 13.59 4.62
CA VAL A 302 -12.26 14.82 4.02
C VAL A 302 -11.45 14.45 2.78
N LEU A 303 -12.12 14.38 1.63
CA LEU A 303 -11.53 14.03 0.33
C LEU A 303 -10.94 15.25 -0.39
N SER A 304 -10.38 16.20 0.36
CA SER A 304 -9.72 17.37 -0.20
C SER A 304 -8.20 17.17 -0.23
N PRO A 305 -7.54 17.30 -1.41
CA PRO A 305 -6.07 17.23 -1.50
C PRO A 305 -5.37 18.25 -0.59
N TYR A 306 -5.96 19.43 -0.43
CA TYR A 306 -5.43 20.46 0.47
C TYR A 306 -5.52 20.03 1.94
N ALA A 307 -6.65 19.48 2.37
CA ALA A 307 -6.80 19.02 3.75
C ALA A 307 -5.84 17.86 4.06
N PHE A 308 -5.65 16.93 3.12
CA PHE A 308 -4.67 15.85 3.25
C PHE A 308 -3.23 16.39 3.35
N MET A 309 -2.88 17.37 2.54
CA MET A 309 -1.59 18.05 2.64
C MET A 309 -1.40 18.70 4.02
N MET A 310 -2.42 19.41 4.51
CA MET A 310 -2.37 20.06 5.82
C MET A 310 -2.29 19.06 6.98
N ASP A 311 -2.97 17.92 6.88
CA ASP A 311 -2.86 16.83 7.86
C ASP A 311 -1.43 16.29 7.94
N VAL A 312 -0.78 16.11 6.78
CA VAL A 312 0.63 15.68 6.72
C VAL A 312 1.55 16.74 7.31
N LEU A 313 1.41 18.00 6.88
CA LEU A 313 2.28 19.10 7.32
C LEU A 313 2.04 19.48 8.78
N GLY A 314 0.82 19.35 9.29
CA GLY A 314 0.48 19.61 10.69
C GLY A 314 0.88 18.47 11.64
N SER A 315 1.43 17.37 11.13
CA SER A 315 1.88 16.25 11.98
C SER A 315 3.07 16.67 12.85
N GLU A 316 3.20 16.02 14.01
CA GLU A 316 4.29 16.25 14.97
C GLU A 316 5.68 16.22 14.34
N ARG A 317 5.86 15.42 13.30
CA ARG A 317 7.11 15.34 12.52
C ARG A 317 7.60 16.70 12.02
N TYR A 318 6.69 17.61 11.69
CA TYR A 318 7.00 18.93 11.13
C TYR A 318 6.82 20.07 12.16
N ALA A 319 6.45 19.77 13.40
CA ALA A 319 6.19 20.77 14.45
C ALA A 319 7.39 21.67 14.76
N ALA A 320 8.61 21.19 14.51
CA ALA A 320 9.83 21.97 14.70
C ALA A 320 10.15 22.96 13.56
N ILE A 321 9.40 22.89 12.45
CA ILE A 321 9.59 23.79 11.31
C ILE A 321 8.72 25.03 11.51
N VAL A 322 9.36 26.14 11.82
CA VAL A 322 8.71 27.46 11.92
C VAL A 322 9.09 28.25 10.69
N ALA A 323 8.10 28.66 9.89
CA ALA A 323 8.27 29.51 8.72
C ALA A 323 8.08 31.00 9.07
#